data_27a189f29d3d89ee72a4491de95adc44
#
_entry.id   27a189f29d3d89ee72a4491de95adc44
#
_cell.length_a   1.000
_cell.length_b   1.000
_cell.length_c   1.000
_cell.angle_alpha   90.00
_cell.angle_beta   90.00
_cell.angle_gamma   90.00
#
_symmetry.space_group_name_H-M   'P 1'
#
loop_
_entity.id
_entity.type
_entity.pdbx_description
1 polymer ?
#
loop_
_entity_poly.entity_id
_entity_poly.type
_entity_poly.pdbx_seq_one_letter_code
_entity_poly.pdbx_strand_id
1 'polypeptide(L)'
;MGQALSVTYVRVVDVERVTPRTARVGFTADELPGLLEDRPDQQLKLCLPRAGQTVPRLPERAADDPYGMHWYEAYLAIPEAERPWMRSFTVRSYDSERNVMAVDFVLHGDGGPAARWGAAARPGDVLGMVGPSSLYARPLPTARRMLLAGDEAALPAVATVLEALPAGTSAVVYAEVADAAEERELPPAAGGAEVRWVHRDRGGSLVAAVRGAGADLDGVDAAWVAGEASAVRDLRRHLVGERQLPKAAVEFSGYWRRALTQDDAPTEEDLAWAAERAADAS
;
A
#
# COMPACT_ATOMS: atom_id res chain seq x y z
N MET A 1 -5.48 -5.23 -22.90
CA MET A 1 -5.46 -3.76 -23.06
C MET A 1 -5.45 -3.20 -21.67
N GLY A 2 -4.39 -2.45 -21.26
CA GLY A 2 -4.33 -1.84 -19.94
C GLY A 2 -5.45 -0.81 -19.78
N GLN A 3 -6.04 -0.76 -18.59
CA GLN A 3 -7.04 0.24 -18.25
C GLN A 3 -6.39 1.63 -18.31
N ALA A 4 -7.04 2.57 -18.99
CA ALA A 4 -6.54 3.94 -19.04
C ALA A 4 -6.51 4.54 -17.64
N LEU A 5 -5.46 5.31 -17.32
CA LEU A 5 -5.35 5.97 -16.01
C LEU A 5 -6.61 6.82 -15.75
N SER A 6 -7.29 6.60 -14.66
CA SER A 6 -8.42 7.43 -14.25
C SER A 6 -7.96 8.54 -13.31
N VAL A 7 -8.56 9.71 -13.46
CA VAL A 7 -8.40 10.86 -12.56
C VAL A 7 -9.80 11.36 -12.21
N THR A 8 -10.17 11.30 -10.94
CA THR A 8 -11.49 11.74 -10.48
C THR A 8 -11.41 12.34 -9.07
N TYR A 9 -12.51 12.85 -8.57
CA TYR A 9 -12.63 13.29 -7.19
C TYR A 9 -13.43 12.27 -6.39
N VAL A 10 -12.96 11.97 -5.18
CA VAL A 10 -13.62 11.09 -4.23
C VAL A 10 -14.05 11.87 -3.00
N ARG A 11 -15.24 11.59 -2.50
CA ARG A 11 -15.81 12.23 -1.32
C ARG A 11 -15.82 11.29 -0.13
N VAL A 12 -15.41 11.76 1.03
CA VAL A 12 -15.49 11.02 2.29
C VAL A 12 -16.96 10.83 2.67
N VAL A 13 -17.35 9.60 2.99
CA VAL A 13 -18.67 9.23 3.48
C VAL A 13 -18.67 8.79 4.93
N ASP A 14 -17.61 8.12 5.36
CA ASP A 14 -17.42 7.72 6.75
C ASP A 14 -15.94 7.73 7.15
N VAL A 15 -15.69 7.77 8.47
CA VAL A 15 -14.36 7.70 9.08
C VAL A 15 -14.45 6.87 10.35
N GLU A 16 -13.65 5.82 10.42
CA GLU A 16 -13.54 4.93 11.56
C GLU A 16 -12.12 4.97 12.16
N ARG A 17 -12.01 4.96 13.47
CA ARG A 17 -10.74 4.75 14.15
C ARG A 17 -10.52 3.25 14.38
N VAL A 18 -9.74 2.62 13.51
CA VAL A 18 -9.47 1.16 13.57
C VAL A 18 -8.53 0.82 14.73
N THR A 19 -7.50 1.64 14.93
CA THR A 19 -6.57 1.57 16.07
C THR A 19 -6.20 3.00 16.49
N PRO A 20 -5.55 3.23 17.64
CA PRO A 20 -5.12 4.57 18.02
C PRO A 20 -4.37 5.34 16.93
N ARG A 21 -3.62 4.64 16.06
CA ARG A 21 -2.81 5.23 14.99
C ARG A 21 -3.25 4.85 13.58
N THR A 22 -4.45 4.32 13.42
CA THR A 22 -5.00 4.02 12.08
C THR A 22 -6.43 4.51 11.96
N ALA A 23 -6.68 5.37 10.96
CA ALA A 23 -8.03 5.76 10.56
C ALA A 23 -8.39 5.10 9.24
N ARG A 24 -9.53 4.43 9.17
CA ARG A 24 -10.15 3.97 7.93
C ARG A 24 -11.10 5.02 7.43
N VAL A 25 -10.94 5.42 6.18
CA VAL A 25 -11.76 6.43 5.54
C VAL A 25 -12.49 5.79 4.36
N GLY A 26 -13.81 5.89 4.38
CA GLY A 26 -14.70 5.47 3.31
C GLY A 26 -14.90 6.60 2.30
N PHE A 27 -14.68 6.29 1.02
CA PHE A 27 -14.82 7.23 -0.09
C PHE A 27 -15.86 6.76 -1.09
N THR A 28 -16.58 7.68 -1.71
CA THR A 28 -17.47 7.42 -2.84
C THR A 28 -17.20 8.35 -4.01
N ALA A 29 -17.46 7.86 -5.21
CA ALA A 29 -17.52 8.61 -6.46
C ALA A 29 -18.32 7.80 -7.49
N ASP A 30 -18.92 8.46 -8.48
CA ASP A 30 -19.74 7.80 -9.50
C ASP A 30 -18.92 6.83 -10.38
N GLU A 31 -17.63 7.09 -10.55
CA GLU A 31 -16.71 6.33 -11.39
C GLU A 31 -16.15 5.06 -10.72
N LEU A 32 -16.26 4.89 -9.39
CA LEU A 32 -15.67 3.75 -8.68
C LEU A 32 -16.07 2.38 -9.23
N PRO A 33 -17.35 2.13 -9.62
CA PRO A 33 -17.76 0.81 -10.11
C PRO A 33 -17.02 0.33 -11.37
N GLY A 34 -16.46 1.24 -12.16
CA GLY A 34 -15.70 0.89 -13.36
C GLY A 34 -14.19 0.85 -13.14
N LEU A 35 -13.72 1.23 -11.96
CA LEU A 35 -12.30 1.43 -11.68
C LEU A 35 -11.74 0.37 -10.71
N LEU A 36 -12.54 -0.02 -9.72
CA LEU A 36 -12.09 -0.94 -8.68
C LEU A 36 -12.33 -2.38 -9.12
N GLU A 37 -11.29 -3.17 -9.00
CA GLU A 37 -11.33 -4.61 -9.24
C GLU A 37 -11.10 -5.33 -7.90
N ASP A 38 -11.64 -6.52 -7.77
CA ASP A 38 -11.38 -7.38 -6.61
C ASP A 38 -10.01 -8.04 -6.76
N ARG A 39 -8.96 -7.25 -6.51
CA ARG A 39 -7.56 -7.69 -6.59
C ARG A 39 -6.84 -7.39 -5.28
N PRO A 40 -6.03 -8.34 -4.79
CA PRO A 40 -5.17 -8.07 -3.64
C PRO A 40 -4.15 -6.98 -3.96
N ASP A 41 -3.81 -6.17 -2.95
CA ASP A 41 -2.84 -5.06 -3.04
C ASP A 41 -3.14 -4.07 -4.19
N GLN A 42 -4.42 -3.84 -4.48
CA GLN A 42 -4.79 -2.82 -5.45
C GLN A 42 -4.41 -1.43 -4.95
N GLN A 43 -3.56 -0.73 -5.71
CA GLN A 43 -3.02 0.56 -5.32
C GLN A 43 -3.57 1.69 -6.17
N LEU A 44 -3.77 2.84 -5.52
CA LEU A 44 -4.13 4.11 -6.15
C LEU A 44 -3.34 5.26 -5.51
N LYS A 45 -3.43 6.44 -6.11
CA LYS A 45 -2.90 7.66 -5.50
C LYS A 45 -4.03 8.57 -5.06
N LEU A 46 -3.92 9.11 -3.85
CA LEU A 46 -4.78 10.18 -3.36
C LEU A 46 -4.01 11.51 -3.40
N CYS A 47 -4.67 12.52 -3.93
CA CYS A 47 -4.20 13.90 -3.97
C CYS A 47 -4.87 14.68 -2.84
N LEU A 48 -4.07 15.10 -1.86
CA LEU A 48 -4.53 15.80 -0.67
C LEU A 48 -4.43 17.31 -0.88
N PRO A 49 -5.44 18.09 -0.43
CA PRO A 49 -5.41 19.54 -0.58
C PRO A 49 -4.29 20.18 0.21
N ARG A 50 -3.77 21.30 -0.27
CA ARG A 50 -2.87 22.18 0.48
C ARG A 50 -3.62 22.93 1.57
N ALA A 51 -2.87 23.48 2.52
CA ALA A 51 -3.45 24.34 3.56
C ALA A 51 -4.27 25.47 2.92
N GLY A 52 -5.51 25.65 3.40
CA GLY A 52 -6.45 26.64 2.86
C GLY A 52 -7.25 26.19 1.64
N GLN A 53 -7.01 25.01 1.10
CA GLN A 53 -7.84 24.40 0.06
C GLN A 53 -8.83 23.41 0.69
N THR A 54 -10.07 23.42 0.23
CA THR A 54 -11.10 22.42 0.61
C THR A 54 -11.18 21.28 -0.41
N VAL A 55 -10.79 21.56 -1.65
CA VAL A 55 -10.72 20.58 -2.75
C VAL A 55 -9.36 20.71 -3.43
N PRO A 56 -8.63 19.63 -3.66
CA PRO A 56 -7.34 19.70 -4.34
C PRO A 56 -7.53 20.10 -5.81
N ARG A 57 -6.65 20.95 -6.33
CA ARG A 57 -6.66 21.32 -7.74
C ARG A 57 -5.95 20.26 -8.56
N LEU A 58 -6.68 19.58 -9.43
CA LEU A 58 -6.12 18.62 -10.39
C LEU A 58 -6.17 19.18 -11.81
N PRO A 59 -5.18 18.86 -12.66
CA PRO A 59 -5.26 19.13 -14.09
C PRO A 59 -6.41 18.33 -14.72
N GLU A 60 -7.00 18.88 -15.79
CA GLU A 60 -7.92 18.13 -16.62
C GLU A 60 -7.17 17.02 -17.36
N ARG A 61 -7.82 15.86 -17.48
CA ARG A 61 -7.24 14.74 -18.22
C ARG A 61 -7.62 14.86 -19.70
N ALA A 62 -6.61 14.83 -20.57
CA ALA A 62 -6.84 14.76 -22.01
C ALA A 62 -7.29 13.33 -22.43
N ALA A 63 -8.21 13.25 -23.37
CA ALA A 63 -8.76 11.96 -23.83
C ALA A 63 -7.71 11.08 -24.55
N ASP A 64 -6.68 11.70 -25.11
CA ASP A 64 -5.59 11.08 -25.86
C ASP A 64 -4.36 10.75 -24.99
N ASP A 65 -4.49 10.83 -23.64
CA ASP A 65 -3.44 10.49 -22.68
C ASP A 65 -3.78 9.22 -21.88
N PRO A 66 -3.74 8.02 -22.49
CA PRO A 66 -4.16 6.79 -21.83
C PRO A 66 -3.28 6.40 -20.64
N TYR A 67 -2.03 6.82 -20.62
CA TYR A 67 -1.07 6.51 -19.55
C TYR A 67 -0.91 7.63 -18.54
N GLY A 68 -1.54 8.79 -18.72
CA GLY A 68 -1.49 9.91 -17.82
C GLY A 68 -0.15 10.66 -17.80
N MET A 69 0.66 10.55 -18.85
CA MET A 69 1.97 11.21 -18.89
C MET A 69 1.83 12.72 -19.01
N HIS A 70 1.00 13.22 -19.92
CA HIS A 70 0.73 14.66 -20.08
C HIS A 70 -0.01 15.20 -18.83
N TRP A 71 -0.90 14.39 -18.25
CA TRP A 71 -1.55 14.75 -17.00
C TRP A 71 -0.53 14.94 -15.88
N TYR A 72 0.44 14.00 -15.76
CA TYR A 72 1.47 14.08 -14.72
C TYR A 72 2.41 15.29 -14.92
N GLU A 73 2.78 15.60 -16.17
CA GLU A 73 3.53 16.82 -16.48
C GLU A 73 2.75 18.08 -16.09
N ALA A 74 1.45 18.14 -16.42
CA ALA A 74 0.58 19.24 -16.02
C ALA A 74 0.43 19.35 -14.49
N TYR A 75 0.35 18.19 -13.78
CA TYR A 75 0.36 18.17 -12.32
C TYR A 75 1.68 18.73 -11.76
N LEU A 76 2.82 18.36 -12.30
CA LEU A 76 4.13 18.87 -11.87
C LEU A 76 4.30 20.36 -12.17
N ALA A 77 3.63 20.89 -13.20
CA ALA A 77 3.66 22.31 -13.55
C ALA A 77 2.82 23.18 -12.59
N ILE A 78 1.96 22.61 -11.76
CA ILE A 78 1.26 23.37 -10.71
C ILE A 78 2.32 23.93 -9.74
N PRO A 79 2.27 25.24 -9.39
CA PRO A 79 3.18 25.82 -8.42
C PRO A 79 3.21 25.00 -7.12
N GLU A 80 4.39 24.77 -6.56
CA GLU A 80 4.58 23.86 -5.41
C GLU A 80 3.66 24.21 -4.22
N ALA A 81 3.44 25.49 -3.96
CA ALA A 81 2.56 25.95 -2.88
C ALA A 81 1.08 25.55 -3.08
N GLU A 82 0.65 25.32 -4.33
CA GLU A 82 -0.73 25.00 -4.68
C GLU A 82 -0.90 23.52 -5.07
N ARG A 83 0.19 22.87 -5.51
CA ARG A 83 0.18 21.49 -6.01
C ARG A 83 -0.19 20.53 -4.87
N PRO A 84 -1.29 19.77 -5.00
CA PRO A 84 -1.72 18.81 -3.97
C PRO A 84 -0.60 17.82 -3.62
N TRP A 85 -0.57 17.33 -2.40
CA TRP A 85 0.30 16.22 -2.07
C TRP A 85 -0.28 14.93 -2.64
N MET A 86 0.50 14.21 -3.42
CA MET A 86 0.11 12.92 -3.98
C MET A 86 0.74 11.79 -3.18
N ARG A 87 -0.07 10.84 -2.67
CA ARG A 87 0.39 9.69 -1.89
C ARG A 87 -0.27 8.42 -2.38
N SER A 88 0.52 7.33 -2.41
CA SER A 88 0.03 6.01 -2.76
C SER A 88 -0.66 5.36 -1.56
N PHE A 89 -1.75 4.67 -1.82
CA PHE A 89 -2.53 3.92 -0.84
C PHE A 89 -3.00 2.61 -1.42
N THR A 90 -3.22 1.64 -0.54
CA THR A 90 -3.91 0.40 -0.88
C THR A 90 -5.42 0.57 -0.72
N VAL A 91 -6.18 0.07 -1.66
CA VAL A 91 -7.63 -0.13 -1.51
C VAL A 91 -7.84 -1.28 -0.52
N ARG A 92 -8.29 -0.98 0.70
CA ARG A 92 -8.53 -2.01 1.72
C ARG A 92 -9.77 -2.85 1.39
N SER A 93 -10.81 -2.23 0.88
CA SER A 93 -12.02 -2.91 0.43
C SER A 93 -12.87 -2.01 -0.47
N TYR A 94 -13.74 -2.63 -1.22
CA TYR A 94 -14.78 -1.93 -1.98
C TYR A 94 -16.13 -2.61 -1.79
N ASP A 95 -17.07 -1.87 -1.21
CA ASP A 95 -18.46 -2.26 -1.08
C ASP A 95 -19.24 -1.76 -2.31
N SER A 96 -19.52 -2.64 -3.25
CA SER A 96 -20.19 -2.30 -4.50
C SER A 96 -21.67 -1.95 -4.33
N GLU A 97 -22.33 -2.42 -3.27
CA GLU A 97 -23.74 -2.10 -3.00
C GLU A 97 -23.88 -0.67 -2.49
N ARG A 98 -22.95 -0.24 -1.62
CA ARG A 98 -22.89 1.12 -1.07
C ARG A 98 -22.09 2.07 -1.94
N ASN A 99 -21.36 1.57 -2.93
CA ASN A 99 -20.37 2.31 -3.72
C ASN A 99 -19.35 3.03 -2.82
N VAL A 100 -18.75 2.30 -1.88
CA VAL A 100 -17.79 2.83 -0.91
C VAL A 100 -16.48 2.08 -0.98
N MET A 101 -15.41 2.80 -1.27
CA MET A 101 -14.03 2.35 -1.20
C MET A 101 -13.44 2.72 0.15
N ALA A 102 -12.82 1.77 0.85
CA ALA A 102 -12.12 2.01 2.11
C ALA A 102 -10.60 2.08 1.92
N VAL A 103 -9.98 3.05 2.59
CA VAL A 103 -8.52 3.27 2.62
C VAL A 103 -8.09 3.52 4.05
N ASP A 104 -7.01 2.84 4.49
CA ASP A 104 -6.44 3.04 5.83
C ASP A 104 -5.32 4.09 5.80
N PHE A 105 -5.42 5.07 6.68
CA PHE A 105 -4.43 6.12 6.91
C PHE A 105 -3.67 5.84 8.20
N VAL A 106 -2.36 5.64 8.10
CA VAL A 106 -1.49 5.53 9.28
C VAL A 106 -1.20 6.93 9.84
N LEU A 107 -1.50 7.11 11.11
CA LEU A 107 -1.43 8.39 11.81
C LEU A 107 -0.16 8.45 12.66
N HIS A 108 0.92 8.94 12.08
CA HIS A 108 2.15 9.19 12.83
C HIS A 108 2.11 10.58 13.47
N GLY A 109 2.63 10.79 14.67
CA GLY A 109 2.55 12.03 15.44
C GLY A 109 2.84 13.29 14.62
N ASP A 110 4.11 13.56 14.27
CA ASP A 110 4.52 14.68 13.39
C ASP A 110 4.40 14.31 11.89
N GLY A 111 3.52 13.41 11.58
CA GLY A 111 3.36 12.80 10.28
C GLY A 111 3.18 13.78 9.14
N GLY A 112 3.56 13.34 7.95
CA GLY A 112 3.39 14.05 6.71
C GLY A 112 1.94 14.44 6.40
N PRO A 113 1.69 15.06 5.25
CA PRO A 113 0.37 15.60 4.90
C PRO A 113 -0.76 14.57 4.97
N ALA A 114 -0.48 13.30 4.63
CA ALA A 114 -1.47 12.23 4.67
C ALA A 114 -1.91 11.88 6.09
N ALA A 115 -0.98 11.77 7.05
CA ALA A 115 -1.30 11.48 8.44
C ALA A 115 -2.10 12.61 9.09
N ARG A 116 -1.70 13.87 8.84
CA ARG A 116 -2.45 15.05 9.33
C ARG A 116 -3.86 15.11 8.76
N TRP A 117 -4.00 14.87 7.45
CA TRP A 117 -5.31 14.86 6.80
C TRP A 117 -6.18 13.73 7.33
N GLY A 118 -5.66 12.49 7.39
CA GLY A 118 -6.40 11.33 7.90
C GLY A 118 -6.84 11.47 9.36
N ALA A 119 -6.04 12.17 10.20
CA ALA A 119 -6.42 12.46 11.59
C ALA A 119 -7.58 13.47 11.71
N ALA A 120 -7.75 14.34 10.70
CA ALA A 120 -8.76 15.40 10.68
C ALA A 120 -9.93 15.11 9.72
N ALA A 121 -9.87 14.02 8.96
CA ALA A 121 -10.85 13.66 7.93
C ALA A 121 -12.28 13.62 8.46
N ARG A 122 -13.24 14.12 7.67
CA ARG A 122 -14.66 14.19 8.01
C ARG A 122 -15.52 13.84 6.80
N PRO A 123 -16.73 13.29 7.01
CA PRO A 123 -17.70 13.15 5.94
C PRO A 123 -17.92 14.48 5.21
N GLY A 124 -17.90 14.41 3.88
CA GLY A 124 -18.00 15.57 2.98
C GLY A 124 -16.66 16.11 2.47
N ASP A 125 -15.52 15.78 3.10
CA ASP A 125 -14.20 16.14 2.58
C ASP A 125 -13.96 15.52 1.19
N VAL A 126 -13.17 16.20 0.35
CA VAL A 126 -12.92 15.79 -1.02
C VAL A 126 -11.42 15.64 -1.26
N LEU A 127 -11.02 14.51 -1.84
CA LEU A 127 -9.68 14.26 -2.37
C LEU A 127 -9.72 14.05 -3.89
N GLY A 128 -8.59 14.26 -4.52
CA GLY A 128 -8.38 13.73 -5.86
C GLY A 128 -7.94 12.26 -5.79
N MET A 129 -8.36 11.46 -6.75
CA MET A 129 -7.93 10.07 -6.93
C MET A 129 -7.33 9.89 -8.31
N VAL A 130 -6.19 9.22 -8.37
CA VAL A 130 -5.51 8.85 -9.61
C VAL A 130 -5.27 7.34 -9.60
N GLY A 131 -5.75 6.66 -10.61
CA GLY A 131 -5.76 5.20 -10.69
C GLY A 131 -7.12 4.60 -10.29
N PRO A 132 -7.16 3.32 -9.93
CA PRO A 132 -6.03 2.41 -9.71
C PRO A 132 -5.22 2.14 -10.97
N SER A 133 -3.94 1.79 -10.79
CA SER A 133 -3.07 1.49 -11.91
C SER A 133 -2.88 -0.03 -12.01
N SER A 134 -3.21 -0.59 -13.17
CA SER A 134 -2.91 -2.00 -13.48
C SER A 134 -1.41 -2.26 -13.70
N LEU A 135 -0.60 -1.22 -13.88
CA LEU A 135 0.85 -1.34 -14.10
C LEU A 135 1.59 -1.90 -12.88
N TYR A 136 1.03 -1.75 -11.69
CA TYR A 136 1.64 -2.24 -10.44
C TYR A 136 0.97 -3.51 -9.90
N ALA A 137 -0.15 -3.94 -10.49
CA ALA A 137 -0.82 -5.16 -10.10
C ALA A 137 -0.02 -6.38 -10.58
N ARG A 138 0.50 -7.16 -9.63
CA ARG A 138 1.15 -8.44 -9.93
C ARG A 138 0.30 -9.58 -9.38
N PRO A 139 0.21 -10.70 -10.11
CA PRO A 139 -0.40 -11.89 -9.54
C PRO A 139 0.41 -12.36 -8.34
N LEU A 140 -0.27 -12.82 -7.29
CA LEU A 140 0.40 -13.45 -6.17
C LEU A 140 1.14 -14.71 -6.64
N PRO A 141 2.36 -14.97 -6.12
CA PRO A 141 3.04 -16.22 -6.39
C PRO A 141 2.20 -17.43 -5.95
N THR A 142 2.22 -18.49 -6.74
CA THR A 142 1.61 -19.76 -6.32
C THR A 142 2.42 -20.39 -5.19
N ALA A 143 1.76 -20.70 -4.09
CA ALA A 143 2.43 -21.23 -2.89
C ALA A 143 1.55 -22.24 -2.15
N ARG A 144 2.20 -23.11 -1.38
CA ARG A 144 1.55 -23.94 -0.35
C ARG A 144 1.58 -23.25 1.01
N ARG A 145 2.66 -22.55 1.31
CA ARG A 145 2.84 -21.75 2.51
C ARG A 145 3.53 -20.43 2.14
N MET A 146 2.86 -19.29 2.39
CA MET A 146 3.35 -17.97 2.04
C MET A 146 3.75 -17.18 3.28
N LEU A 147 4.91 -16.53 3.23
CA LEU A 147 5.27 -15.48 4.16
C LEU A 147 4.66 -14.15 3.71
N LEU A 148 3.91 -13.49 4.58
CA LEU A 148 3.50 -12.09 4.41
C LEU A 148 4.24 -11.25 5.45
N ALA A 149 5.01 -10.25 5.03
CA ALA A 149 5.77 -9.42 5.97
C ALA A 149 5.60 -7.95 5.64
N GLY A 150 5.20 -7.14 6.63
CA GLY A 150 4.97 -5.71 6.44
C GLY A 150 4.86 -4.91 7.73
N ASP A 151 4.91 -3.59 7.58
CA ASP A 151 4.64 -2.61 8.65
C ASP A 151 3.19 -2.10 8.58
N GLU A 152 2.82 -1.13 9.43
CA GLU A 152 1.46 -0.58 9.48
C GLU A 152 0.95 -0.11 8.12
N ALA A 153 1.82 0.45 7.27
CA ALA A 153 1.44 0.92 5.95
C ALA A 153 1.07 -0.22 5.01
N ALA A 154 1.60 -1.41 5.24
CA ALA A 154 1.37 -2.61 4.45
C ALA A 154 0.18 -3.46 4.96
N LEU A 155 -0.29 -3.26 6.19
CA LEU A 155 -1.37 -4.08 6.76
C LEU A 155 -2.68 -4.10 5.95
N PRO A 156 -3.11 -3.00 5.29
CA PRO A 156 -4.27 -3.06 4.40
C PRO A 156 -4.07 -4.04 3.24
N ALA A 157 -2.88 -4.07 2.65
CA ALA A 157 -2.54 -5.00 1.58
C ALA A 157 -2.37 -6.44 2.09
N VAL A 158 -1.73 -6.64 3.26
CA VAL A 158 -1.70 -7.96 3.93
C VAL A 158 -3.10 -8.53 4.09
N ALA A 159 -4.06 -7.70 4.52
CA ALA A 159 -5.45 -8.13 4.67
C ALA A 159 -6.06 -8.58 3.35
N THR A 160 -5.91 -7.80 2.27
CA THR A 160 -6.45 -8.17 0.94
C THR A 160 -5.75 -9.39 0.35
N VAL A 161 -4.45 -9.57 0.63
CA VAL A 161 -3.71 -10.78 0.24
C VAL A 161 -4.25 -12.01 0.96
N LEU A 162 -4.45 -11.94 2.30
CA LEU A 162 -5.03 -13.04 3.08
C LEU A 162 -6.41 -13.46 2.56
N GLU A 163 -7.28 -12.49 2.25
CA GLU A 163 -8.61 -12.72 1.68
C GLU A 163 -8.56 -13.42 0.31
N ALA A 164 -7.51 -13.15 -0.48
CA ALA A 164 -7.33 -13.67 -1.84
C ALA A 164 -6.57 -15.01 -1.90
N LEU A 165 -5.96 -15.46 -0.80
CA LEU A 165 -5.19 -16.72 -0.81
C LEU A 165 -6.11 -17.92 -1.11
N PRO A 166 -5.69 -18.83 -2.03
CA PRO A 166 -6.42 -20.07 -2.29
C PRO A 166 -6.53 -20.94 -1.04
N ALA A 167 -7.60 -21.75 -0.94
CA ALA A 167 -7.83 -22.65 0.20
C ALA A 167 -6.69 -23.64 0.48
N GLY A 168 -5.85 -23.95 -0.52
CA GLY A 168 -4.67 -24.81 -0.36
C GLY A 168 -3.41 -24.07 0.11
N THR A 169 -3.47 -22.74 0.31
CA THR A 169 -2.33 -21.92 0.72
C THR A 169 -2.49 -21.47 2.16
N SER A 170 -1.57 -21.85 3.04
CA SER A 170 -1.46 -21.29 4.39
C SER A 170 -0.53 -20.07 4.40
N ALA A 171 -0.67 -19.21 5.40
CA ALA A 171 0.16 -18.03 5.56
C ALA A 171 0.82 -17.96 6.95
N VAL A 172 2.03 -17.40 7.00
CA VAL A 172 2.62 -16.85 8.22
C VAL A 172 2.82 -15.35 8.01
N VAL A 173 2.28 -14.55 8.91
CA VAL A 173 2.29 -13.08 8.81
C VAL A 173 3.23 -12.53 9.88
N TYR A 174 4.20 -11.72 9.47
CA TYR A 174 5.00 -10.88 10.36
C TYR A 174 4.57 -9.43 10.16
N ALA A 175 3.95 -8.86 11.18
CA ALA A 175 3.37 -7.51 11.14
C ALA A 175 4.07 -6.60 12.15
N GLU A 176 4.86 -5.64 11.65
CA GLU A 176 5.50 -4.64 12.51
C GLU A 176 4.54 -3.48 12.77
N VAL A 177 4.34 -3.20 14.05
CA VAL A 177 3.49 -2.11 14.53
C VAL A 177 4.20 -1.29 15.62
N ALA A 178 3.70 -0.09 15.91
CA ALA A 178 4.29 0.78 16.92
C ALA A 178 4.31 0.12 18.31
N ASP A 179 3.17 -0.40 18.73
CA ASP A 179 2.96 -1.03 20.04
C ASP A 179 1.74 -1.98 19.99
N ALA A 180 1.44 -2.66 21.08
CA ALA A 180 0.35 -3.63 21.16
C ALA A 180 -1.05 -3.05 20.96
N ALA A 181 -1.23 -1.72 21.12
CA ALA A 181 -2.53 -1.09 20.87
C ALA A 181 -2.83 -0.97 19.35
N GLU A 182 -1.82 -1.16 18.50
CA GLU A 182 -1.97 -1.18 17.05
C GLU A 182 -2.26 -2.58 16.48
N GLU A 183 -2.25 -3.62 17.31
CA GLU A 183 -2.72 -4.96 16.90
C GLU A 183 -4.19 -4.88 16.52
N ARG A 184 -4.54 -5.56 15.44
CA ARG A 184 -5.91 -5.65 14.96
C ARG A 184 -6.21 -7.03 14.41
N GLU A 185 -7.47 -7.39 14.38
CA GLU A 185 -7.90 -8.60 13.72
C GLU A 185 -7.59 -8.50 12.20
N LEU A 186 -6.87 -9.48 11.69
CA LEU A 186 -6.67 -9.66 10.26
C LEU A 186 -7.67 -10.69 9.74
N PRO A 187 -8.13 -10.55 8.48
CA PRO A 187 -9.05 -11.53 7.91
C PRO A 187 -8.43 -12.93 7.87
N PRO A 188 -9.22 -13.97 8.08
CA PRO A 188 -8.73 -15.33 7.97
C PRO A 188 -8.36 -15.65 6.52
N ALA A 189 -7.25 -16.37 6.31
CA ALA A 189 -6.96 -17.01 5.04
C ALA A 189 -7.68 -18.36 4.95
N ALA A 190 -8.17 -18.72 3.77
CA ALA A 190 -8.89 -19.99 3.57
C ALA A 190 -8.05 -21.24 3.95
N GLY A 191 -6.72 -21.19 3.76
CA GLY A 191 -5.77 -22.23 4.18
C GLY A 191 -5.21 -22.05 5.59
N GLY A 192 -5.70 -21.08 6.34
CA GLY A 192 -5.20 -20.69 7.67
C GLY A 192 -4.06 -19.70 7.63
N ALA A 193 -3.98 -18.87 8.68
CA ALA A 193 -2.91 -17.88 8.85
C ALA A 193 -2.45 -17.83 10.32
N GLU A 194 -1.15 -17.72 10.52
CA GLU A 194 -0.53 -17.47 11.82
C GLU A 194 0.06 -16.06 11.83
N VAL A 195 -0.31 -15.24 12.81
CA VAL A 195 0.15 -13.84 12.89
C VAL A 195 1.17 -13.69 14.00
N ARG A 196 2.28 -13.04 13.68
CA ARG A 196 3.37 -12.66 14.59
C ARG A 196 3.47 -11.14 14.61
N TRP A 197 3.01 -10.53 15.69
CA TRP A 197 3.12 -9.09 15.90
C TRP A 197 4.53 -8.73 16.38
N VAL A 198 5.11 -7.71 15.77
CA VAL A 198 6.44 -7.18 16.08
C VAL A 198 6.29 -5.74 16.56
N HIS A 199 6.58 -5.49 17.83
CA HIS A 199 6.36 -4.19 18.48
C HIS A 199 7.64 -3.36 18.51
N ARG A 200 7.62 -2.18 17.90
CA ARG A 200 8.77 -1.26 17.90
C ARG A 200 9.08 -0.66 19.26
N ASP A 201 8.07 -0.39 20.08
CA ASP A 201 8.24 0.11 21.46
C ASP A 201 9.03 -0.84 22.38
N ARG A 202 9.07 -2.14 22.03
CA ARG A 202 9.83 -3.18 22.72
C ARG A 202 11.16 -3.51 22.02
N GLY A 203 11.61 -2.64 21.10
CA GLY A 203 12.82 -2.86 20.32
C GLY A 203 12.67 -3.88 19.19
N GLY A 204 11.44 -4.28 18.85
CA GLY A 204 11.16 -5.17 17.73
C GLY A 204 11.49 -4.53 16.39
N SER A 205 11.91 -5.35 15.43
CA SER A 205 12.14 -4.98 14.04
C SER A 205 11.68 -6.10 13.14
N LEU A 206 10.94 -5.74 12.09
CA LEU A 206 10.44 -6.71 11.09
C LEU A 206 11.58 -7.55 10.51
N VAL A 207 12.69 -6.91 10.14
CA VAL A 207 13.87 -7.59 9.59
C VAL A 207 14.46 -8.58 10.58
N ALA A 208 14.64 -8.17 11.84
CA ALA A 208 15.19 -9.04 12.87
C ALA A 208 14.25 -10.21 13.20
N ALA A 209 12.93 -9.96 13.26
CA ALA A 209 11.92 -10.98 13.52
C ALA A 209 11.89 -12.05 12.43
N VAL A 210 11.87 -11.67 11.16
CA VAL A 210 11.86 -12.61 10.03
C VAL A 210 13.18 -13.36 9.92
N ARG A 211 14.33 -12.70 10.13
CA ARG A 211 15.64 -13.39 10.14
C ARG A 211 15.75 -14.40 11.29
N GLY A 212 15.22 -14.05 12.45
CA GLY A 212 15.22 -14.92 13.64
C GLY A 212 14.10 -15.97 13.67
N ALA A 213 13.24 -16.02 12.67
CA ALA A 213 12.03 -16.84 12.67
C ALA A 213 12.29 -18.36 12.71
N GLY A 214 13.48 -18.81 12.29
CA GLY A 214 13.86 -20.23 12.37
C GLY A 214 12.82 -21.15 11.72
N ALA A 215 12.29 -22.08 12.51
CA ALA A 215 11.31 -23.08 12.06
C ALA A 215 9.94 -22.50 11.68
N ASP A 216 9.57 -21.30 12.12
CA ASP A 216 8.33 -20.64 11.72
C ASP A 216 8.22 -20.45 10.20
N LEU A 217 9.38 -20.39 9.52
CA LEU A 217 9.45 -20.27 8.06
C LEU A 217 9.73 -21.61 7.35
N ASP A 218 9.65 -22.73 8.05
CA ASP A 218 9.82 -24.03 7.39
C ASP A 218 8.64 -24.30 6.46
N GLY A 219 8.96 -24.77 5.26
CA GLY A 219 7.97 -25.02 4.23
C GLY A 219 7.41 -23.79 3.52
N VAL A 220 7.86 -22.57 3.88
CA VAL A 220 7.55 -21.36 3.11
C VAL A 220 8.20 -21.47 1.73
N ASP A 221 7.39 -21.40 0.69
CA ASP A 221 7.80 -21.53 -0.72
C ASP A 221 7.53 -20.27 -1.55
N ALA A 222 6.85 -19.26 -0.98
CA ALA A 222 6.74 -17.92 -1.54
C ALA A 222 6.65 -16.84 -0.46
N ALA A 223 6.90 -15.59 -0.83
CA ALA A 223 6.81 -14.45 0.07
C ALA A 223 6.21 -13.21 -0.63
N TRP A 224 5.46 -12.42 0.14
CA TRP A 224 5.03 -11.08 -0.19
C TRP A 224 5.51 -10.13 0.90
N VAL A 225 6.25 -9.10 0.53
CA VAL A 225 6.91 -8.20 1.48
C VAL A 225 6.66 -6.74 1.08
N ALA A 226 6.08 -5.93 1.97
CA ALA A 226 5.92 -4.50 1.72
C ALA A 226 6.09 -3.65 2.98
N GLY A 227 6.35 -2.35 2.80
CA GLY A 227 6.54 -1.39 3.88
C GLY A 227 7.72 -0.46 3.63
N GLU A 228 8.52 -0.19 4.66
CA GLU A 228 9.70 0.67 4.55
C GLU A 228 10.73 0.08 3.57
N ALA A 229 11.18 0.90 2.61
CA ALA A 229 11.96 0.42 1.46
C ALA A 229 13.28 -0.27 1.83
N SER A 230 14.00 0.19 2.86
CA SER A 230 15.25 -0.47 3.29
C SER A 230 14.97 -1.82 3.96
N ALA A 231 13.93 -1.90 4.79
CA ALA A 231 13.50 -3.15 5.40
C ALA A 231 13.08 -4.19 4.35
N VAL A 232 12.32 -3.76 3.35
CA VAL A 232 11.90 -4.61 2.21
C VAL A 232 13.11 -5.16 1.46
N ARG A 233 14.12 -4.32 1.16
CA ARG A 233 15.36 -4.77 0.50
C ARG A 233 16.13 -5.78 1.34
N ASP A 234 16.26 -5.53 2.63
CA ASP A 234 16.96 -6.43 3.54
C ASP A 234 16.28 -7.79 3.69
N LEU A 235 14.93 -7.79 3.75
CA LEU A 235 14.13 -9.01 3.77
C LEU A 235 14.25 -9.77 2.45
N ARG A 236 14.15 -9.10 1.30
CA ARG A 236 14.32 -9.75 0.01
C ARG A 236 15.70 -10.41 -0.13
N ARG A 237 16.75 -9.69 0.28
CA ARG A 237 18.11 -10.24 0.28
C ARG A 237 18.22 -11.49 1.15
N HIS A 238 17.62 -11.46 2.35
CA HIS A 238 17.59 -12.62 3.25
C HIS A 238 16.80 -13.79 2.64
N LEU A 239 15.59 -13.54 2.13
CA LEU A 239 14.73 -14.59 1.58
C LEU A 239 15.35 -15.26 0.35
N VAL A 240 15.89 -14.48 -0.58
CA VAL A 240 16.51 -15.02 -1.80
C VAL A 240 17.91 -15.57 -1.53
N GLY A 241 18.75 -14.84 -0.79
CA GLY A 241 20.16 -15.20 -0.58
C GLY A 241 20.39 -16.28 0.47
N GLU A 242 19.74 -16.14 1.64
CA GLU A 242 19.98 -17.02 2.78
C GLU A 242 18.94 -18.15 2.86
N ARG A 243 17.66 -17.85 2.62
CA ARG A 243 16.56 -18.84 2.63
C ARG A 243 16.36 -19.56 1.29
N GLN A 244 17.06 -19.13 0.24
CA GLN A 244 17.08 -19.74 -1.08
C GLN A 244 15.71 -19.78 -1.78
N LEU A 245 14.79 -18.85 -1.45
CA LEU A 245 13.56 -18.73 -2.21
C LEU A 245 13.87 -18.29 -3.65
N PRO A 246 13.20 -18.85 -4.66
CA PRO A 246 13.32 -18.34 -6.03
C PRO A 246 12.94 -16.86 -6.11
N LYS A 247 13.66 -16.08 -6.88
CA LYS A 247 13.35 -14.62 -7.05
C LYS A 247 11.89 -14.39 -7.48
N ALA A 248 11.38 -15.22 -8.40
CA ALA A 248 10.02 -15.16 -8.89
C ALA A 248 8.95 -15.54 -7.85
N ALA A 249 9.35 -16.16 -6.74
CA ALA A 249 8.48 -16.50 -5.63
C ALA A 249 8.46 -15.40 -4.53
N VAL A 250 9.19 -14.30 -4.71
CA VAL A 250 9.26 -13.20 -3.74
C VAL A 250 8.72 -11.93 -4.38
N GLU A 251 7.45 -11.62 -4.11
CA GLU A 251 6.87 -10.30 -4.44
C GLU A 251 7.22 -9.29 -3.35
N PHE A 252 7.59 -8.08 -3.74
CA PHE A 252 8.06 -7.07 -2.82
C PHE A 252 7.76 -5.65 -3.29
N SER A 253 7.48 -4.74 -2.34
CA SER A 253 7.17 -3.34 -2.65
C SER A 253 7.57 -2.39 -1.53
N GLY A 254 8.41 -1.39 -1.83
CA GLY A 254 8.70 -0.29 -0.92
C GLY A 254 7.57 0.74 -0.97
N TYR A 255 6.82 0.86 0.12
CA TYR A 255 5.69 1.79 0.19
C TYR A 255 6.11 3.18 0.65
N TRP A 256 7.11 3.27 1.50
CA TRP A 256 7.61 4.52 2.05
C TRP A 256 9.10 4.43 2.39
N ARG A 257 9.71 5.58 2.66
CA ARG A 257 11.13 5.71 3.03
C ARG A 257 11.24 6.56 4.28
N ARG A 258 12.06 6.14 5.21
CA ARG A 258 12.15 6.77 6.54
C ARG A 258 12.58 8.24 6.51
N ALA A 259 13.50 8.63 5.64
CA ALA A 259 14.06 9.97 5.58
C ALA A 259 13.59 10.79 4.38
N LEU A 260 12.72 10.24 3.53
CA LEU A 260 12.30 10.83 2.27
C LEU A 260 10.79 10.75 2.13
N THR A 261 10.21 11.73 1.45
CA THR A 261 8.79 11.72 1.09
C THR A 261 8.61 11.26 -0.36
N GLN A 262 7.38 11.03 -0.77
CA GLN A 262 7.08 10.73 -2.19
C GLN A 262 7.25 11.96 -3.11
N ASP A 263 7.45 13.15 -2.55
CA ASP A 263 7.72 14.37 -3.29
C ASP A 263 9.23 14.56 -3.56
N ASP A 264 10.10 13.80 -2.87
CA ASP A 264 11.54 13.83 -3.09
C ASP A 264 11.93 13.04 -4.35
N ALA A 265 12.96 13.50 -5.04
CA ALA A 265 13.49 12.80 -6.20
C ALA A 265 13.96 11.38 -5.81
N PRO A 266 13.80 10.39 -6.71
CA PRO A 266 14.35 9.07 -6.49
C PRO A 266 15.86 9.13 -6.26
N THR A 267 16.35 8.38 -5.29
CA THR A 267 17.79 8.22 -5.08
C THR A 267 18.38 7.27 -6.13
N GLU A 268 19.71 7.25 -6.29
CA GLU A 268 20.38 6.25 -7.15
C GLU A 268 20.00 4.82 -6.74
N GLU A 269 19.84 4.58 -5.46
CA GLU A 269 19.44 3.29 -4.90
C GLU A 269 17.99 2.93 -5.29
N ASP A 270 17.07 3.89 -5.30
CA ASP A 270 15.70 3.70 -5.77
C ASP A 270 15.65 3.36 -7.27
N LEU A 271 16.47 4.03 -8.06
CA LEU A 271 16.57 3.77 -9.50
C LEU A 271 17.17 2.39 -9.80
N ALA A 272 18.21 1.99 -9.07
CA ALA A 272 18.79 0.66 -9.17
C ALA A 272 17.77 -0.42 -8.80
N TRP A 273 17.00 -0.21 -7.74
CA TRP A 273 15.95 -1.12 -7.31
C TRP A 273 14.78 -1.23 -8.31
N ALA A 274 14.37 -0.10 -8.90
CA ALA A 274 13.36 -0.09 -9.95
C ALA A 274 13.83 -0.88 -11.19
N ALA A 275 15.11 -0.75 -11.55
CA ALA A 275 15.71 -1.49 -12.65
C ALA A 275 15.77 -3.01 -12.35
N GLU A 276 16.16 -3.41 -11.13
CA GLU A 276 16.15 -4.82 -10.70
C GLU A 276 14.73 -5.41 -10.76
N ARG A 277 13.74 -4.68 -10.26
CA ARG A 277 12.33 -5.08 -10.30
C ARG A 277 11.81 -5.26 -11.73
N ALA A 278 12.20 -4.39 -12.65
CA ALA A 278 11.85 -4.49 -14.06
C ALA A 278 12.49 -5.72 -14.72
N ALA A 279 13.75 -6.03 -14.36
CA ALA A 279 14.46 -7.21 -14.88
C ALA A 279 13.86 -8.52 -14.36
N ASP A 280 13.39 -8.57 -13.11
CA ASP A 280 12.74 -9.77 -12.53
C ASP A 280 11.31 -10.00 -13.11
N ALA A 281 10.75 -9.02 -13.85
CA ALA A 281 9.44 -9.09 -14.49
C ALA A 281 9.50 -9.53 -15.98
N SER A 282 10.71 -9.60 -16.55
CA SER A 282 10.97 -9.99 -17.95
C SER A 282 11.30 -11.46 -18.08
#